data_b1cd88fa1f341e139dba3d7b98256584
#
_entry.id   b1cd88fa1f341e139dba3d7b98256584
#
_cell.length_a   1.000
_cell.length_b   1.000
_cell.length_c   1.000
_cell.angle_alpha   90.00
_cell.angle_beta   90.00
_cell.angle_gamma   90.00
#
_symmetry.space_group_name_H-M   'P 1'
#
loop_
_entity.id
_entity.type
_entity.pdbx_description
1 polymer ?
#
loop_
_entity_poly.entity_id
_entity_poly.type
_entity_poly.pdbx_seq_one_letter_code
_entity_poly.pdbx_strand_id
1 'polypeptide(L)'
;MNDLIKLKLVTEDEAECLHRLQVEAFMPLYEKYQDDDTSPAKESLKRVTEKIIDTNSDYYFVVFHGEKVGGVRVSRHKGEKVYKDVNWISPIFIIPEFQNKGIASTVIEQLFDTYPDTIEWRLDTIKPVSYTHLRAHET
;
A
#
# COMPACT_ATOMS: atom_id res chain seq x y z
N MET A 1 4.43 19.01 7.79
CA MET A 1 4.99 17.87 7.03
C MET A 1 3.89 16.99 6.45
N ASN A 2 2.88 16.64 7.24
CA ASN A 2 1.82 15.77 6.76
C ASN A 2 1.01 16.38 5.62
N ASP A 3 0.93 17.70 5.56
CA ASP A 3 0.20 18.39 4.50
C ASP A 3 0.80 18.18 3.12
N LEU A 4 2.06 17.76 3.05
CA LEU A 4 2.76 17.53 1.80
C LEU A 4 2.50 16.15 1.22
N ILE A 5 1.95 15.25 2.04
CA ILE A 5 1.68 13.86 1.65
C ILE A 5 0.17 13.65 1.63
N LYS A 6 -0.35 13.24 0.48
CA LYS A 6 -1.78 13.01 0.30
C LYS A 6 -2.03 11.66 -0.31
N LEU A 7 -3.19 11.09 -0.02
CA LEU A 7 -3.65 9.85 -0.62
C LEU A 7 -4.73 10.18 -1.65
N LYS A 8 -4.57 9.67 -2.85
CA LYS A 8 -5.53 9.89 -3.94
C LYS A 8 -6.02 8.56 -4.46
N LEU A 9 -7.33 8.33 -4.45
CA LEU A 9 -7.90 7.09 -4.98
C LEU A 9 -7.49 6.88 -6.43
N VAL A 10 -7.07 5.65 -6.74
CA VAL A 10 -6.67 5.25 -8.08
C VAL A 10 -7.91 4.87 -8.86
N THR A 11 -8.04 5.35 -10.09
CA THR A 11 -9.11 4.94 -10.97
C THR A 11 -8.61 3.83 -11.91
N GLU A 12 -9.55 3.10 -12.51
CA GLU A 12 -9.20 1.98 -13.38
C GLU A 12 -8.30 2.40 -14.54
N ASP A 13 -8.55 3.57 -15.12
CA ASP A 13 -7.77 4.08 -16.24
C ASP A 13 -6.37 4.55 -15.85
N GLU A 14 -6.07 4.58 -14.55
CA GLU A 14 -4.74 4.92 -14.04
C GLU A 14 -3.91 3.68 -13.69
N ALA A 15 -4.40 2.49 -14.03
CA ALA A 15 -3.74 1.23 -13.67
C ALA A 15 -2.32 1.13 -14.21
N GLU A 16 -2.07 1.59 -15.43
CA GLU A 16 -0.71 1.56 -15.99
C GLU A 16 0.26 2.42 -15.19
N CYS A 17 -0.20 3.60 -14.77
CA CYS A 17 0.63 4.50 -13.98
C CYS A 17 0.99 3.86 -12.64
N LEU A 18 -0.01 3.29 -11.96
CA LEU A 18 0.21 2.62 -10.68
C LEU A 18 1.14 1.41 -10.84
N HIS A 19 0.92 0.62 -11.87
CA HIS A 19 1.74 -0.57 -12.15
C HIS A 19 3.20 -0.18 -12.36
N ARG A 20 3.44 0.87 -13.13
CA ARG A 20 4.80 1.35 -13.39
C ARG A 20 5.51 1.77 -12.09
N LEU A 21 4.80 2.47 -11.22
CA LEU A 21 5.36 2.87 -9.93
C LEU A 21 5.67 1.64 -9.07
N GLN A 22 4.80 0.65 -9.10
CA GLN A 22 5.00 -0.58 -8.33
C GLN A 22 6.24 -1.34 -8.81
N VAL A 23 6.39 -1.48 -10.12
CA VAL A 23 7.57 -2.15 -10.69
C VAL A 23 8.83 -1.39 -10.29
N GLU A 24 8.82 -0.08 -10.41
CA GLU A 24 9.98 0.74 -10.06
C GLU A 24 10.35 0.59 -8.59
N ALA A 25 9.34 0.55 -7.71
CA ALA A 25 9.57 0.46 -6.28
C ALA A 25 10.14 -0.90 -5.85
N PHE A 26 9.68 -1.98 -6.45
CA PHE A 26 10.03 -3.33 -6.01
C PHE A 26 11.14 -3.99 -6.82
N MET A 27 11.54 -3.43 -7.96
CA MET A 27 12.57 -4.03 -8.79
C MET A 27 13.91 -4.22 -8.05
N PRO A 28 14.38 -3.26 -7.23
CA PRO A 28 15.62 -3.49 -6.48
C PRO A 28 15.53 -4.70 -5.56
N LEU A 29 14.38 -4.92 -4.91
CA LEU A 29 14.18 -6.10 -4.05
C LEU A 29 14.12 -7.36 -4.87
N TYR A 30 13.47 -7.32 -6.02
CA TYR A 30 13.40 -8.47 -6.92
C TYR A 30 14.81 -8.87 -7.39
N GLU A 31 15.62 -7.89 -7.77
CA GLU A 31 16.98 -8.17 -8.23
C GLU A 31 17.81 -8.83 -7.13
N LYS A 32 17.53 -8.49 -5.87
CA LYS A 32 18.26 -9.06 -4.72
C LYS A 32 17.79 -10.48 -4.41
N TYR A 33 16.50 -10.75 -4.42
CA TYR A 33 15.94 -12.03 -3.96
C TYR A 33 15.47 -12.94 -5.09
N GLN A 34 15.18 -12.41 -6.28
CA GLN A 34 14.75 -13.14 -7.47
C GLN A 34 13.56 -14.08 -7.22
N ASP A 35 12.59 -13.61 -6.44
CA ASP A 35 11.38 -14.37 -6.10
C ASP A 35 10.27 -14.10 -7.11
N ASP A 36 10.39 -14.70 -8.32
CA ASP A 36 9.49 -14.44 -9.44
C ASP A 36 8.01 -14.59 -9.13
N ASP A 37 7.65 -15.58 -8.32
CA ASP A 37 6.24 -15.91 -8.07
C ASP A 37 5.58 -14.98 -7.08
N THR A 38 6.36 -14.33 -6.21
CA THR A 38 5.81 -13.54 -5.11
C THR A 38 6.15 -12.07 -5.18
N SER A 39 7.11 -11.69 -6.05
CA SER A 39 7.55 -10.30 -6.10
C SER A 39 6.50 -9.38 -6.72
N PRO A 40 6.13 -8.27 -6.03
CA PRO A 40 5.26 -7.26 -6.63
C PRO A 40 5.85 -6.63 -7.89
N ALA A 41 7.18 -6.70 -8.09
CA ALA A 41 7.79 -6.20 -9.31
C ALA A 41 7.39 -7.01 -10.54
N LYS A 42 6.95 -8.25 -10.34
CA LYS A 42 6.52 -9.15 -11.42
C LYS A 42 5.02 -9.28 -11.54
N GLU A 43 4.28 -8.57 -10.71
CA GLU A 43 2.81 -8.60 -10.79
C GLU A 43 2.35 -8.00 -12.10
N SER A 44 1.38 -8.65 -12.77
CA SER A 44 0.90 -8.18 -14.07
C SER A 44 0.02 -6.94 -13.95
N LEU A 45 -0.09 -6.20 -15.05
CA LEU A 45 -1.02 -5.08 -15.12
C LEU A 45 -2.45 -5.53 -14.87
N LYS A 46 -2.82 -6.72 -15.35
CA LYS A 46 -4.15 -7.29 -15.13
C LYS A 46 -4.44 -7.46 -13.65
N ARG A 47 -3.48 -8.00 -12.90
CA ARG A 47 -3.66 -8.20 -11.45
C ARG A 47 -3.79 -6.88 -10.71
N VAL A 48 -2.97 -5.90 -11.09
CA VAL A 48 -3.05 -4.56 -10.48
C VAL A 48 -4.41 -3.94 -10.75
N THR A 49 -4.90 -4.07 -11.98
CA THR A 49 -6.23 -3.55 -12.35
C THR A 49 -7.32 -4.22 -11.52
N GLU A 50 -7.24 -5.54 -11.33
CA GLU A 50 -8.21 -6.27 -10.51
C GLU A 50 -8.24 -5.76 -9.08
N LYS A 51 -7.08 -5.42 -8.54
CA LYS A 51 -6.99 -4.87 -7.18
C LYS A 51 -7.59 -3.47 -7.09
N ILE A 52 -7.48 -2.67 -8.15
CA ILE A 52 -8.06 -1.33 -8.17
C ILE A 52 -9.57 -1.39 -8.14
N ILE A 53 -10.17 -2.30 -8.92
CA ILE A 53 -11.63 -2.39 -9.05
C ILE A 53 -12.28 -3.25 -7.96
N ASP A 54 -11.50 -3.89 -7.11
CA ASP A 54 -12.02 -4.73 -6.02
C ASP A 54 -12.81 -3.87 -5.03
N THR A 55 -14.10 -4.22 -4.84
CA THR A 55 -15.00 -3.46 -3.98
C THR A 55 -14.67 -3.60 -2.49
N ASN A 56 -13.84 -4.60 -2.12
CA ASN A 56 -13.44 -4.82 -0.74
C ASN A 56 -12.12 -4.15 -0.39
N SER A 57 -11.60 -3.34 -1.29
CA SER A 57 -10.34 -2.64 -1.05
C SER A 57 -10.38 -1.24 -1.64
N ASP A 58 -9.51 -0.39 -1.11
CA ASP A 58 -9.28 0.95 -1.60
C ASP A 58 -7.82 1.06 -1.97
N TYR A 59 -7.53 1.44 -3.21
CA TYR A 59 -6.16 1.61 -3.68
C TYR A 59 -5.89 3.10 -3.90
N TYR A 60 -4.83 3.61 -3.28
CA TYR A 60 -4.48 5.03 -3.34
C TYR A 60 -3.10 5.21 -3.96
N PHE A 61 -2.95 6.30 -4.72
CA PHE A 61 -1.63 6.83 -4.98
C PHE A 61 -1.14 7.55 -3.73
N VAL A 62 0.15 7.42 -3.44
CA VAL A 62 0.81 8.28 -2.46
C VAL A 62 1.35 9.47 -3.24
N VAL A 63 0.88 10.67 -2.88
CA VAL A 63 1.26 11.90 -3.56
C VAL A 63 2.09 12.75 -2.61
N PHE A 64 3.28 13.15 -3.05
CA PHE A 64 4.19 13.97 -2.26
C PHE A 64 4.55 15.21 -3.08
N HIS A 65 4.23 16.39 -2.55
CA HIS A 65 4.41 17.67 -3.26
C HIS A 65 3.77 17.65 -4.65
N GLY A 66 2.60 17.04 -4.76
CA GLY A 66 1.87 16.95 -6.03
C GLY A 66 2.36 15.89 -7.00
N GLU A 67 3.37 15.11 -6.62
CA GLU A 67 3.93 14.06 -7.46
C GLU A 67 3.54 12.68 -6.94
N LYS A 68 3.15 11.79 -7.85
CA LYS A 68 2.82 10.40 -7.48
C LYS A 68 4.12 9.64 -7.23
N VAL A 69 4.36 9.25 -5.98
CA VAL A 69 5.62 8.62 -5.57
C VAL A 69 5.45 7.19 -5.08
N GLY A 70 4.24 6.67 -5.05
CA GLY A 70 4.01 5.30 -4.61
C GLY A 70 2.55 4.96 -4.59
N GLY A 71 2.24 3.85 -3.91
CA GLY A 71 0.87 3.39 -3.77
C GLY A 71 0.65 2.64 -2.48
N VAL A 72 -0.60 2.59 -2.05
CA VAL A 72 -0.99 1.82 -0.87
C VAL A 72 -2.41 1.31 -1.07
N ARG A 73 -2.63 0.05 -0.74
CA ARG A 73 -3.94 -0.58 -0.83
C ARG A 73 -4.39 -1.04 0.54
N VAL A 74 -5.61 -0.67 0.89
CA VAL A 74 -6.24 -1.12 2.13
C VAL A 74 -7.32 -2.12 1.76
N SER A 75 -7.25 -3.32 2.33
CA SER A 75 -8.21 -4.38 2.05
C SER A 75 -8.88 -4.82 3.35
N ARG A 76 -10.21 -5.01 3.29
CA ARG A 76 -11.01 -5.42 4.45
C ARG A 76 -11.03 -6.92 4.65
N HIS A 77 -10.42 -7.68 3.73
CA HIS A 77 -10.34 -9.12 3.88
C HIS A 77 -9.14 -9.64 3.12
N LYS A 78 -8.72 -10.84 3.48
CA LYS A 78 -7.68 -11.53 2.75
C LYS A 78 -8.15 -12.98 2.52
N GLY A 79 -8.04 -13.44 1.29
CA GLY A 79 -8.58 -14.75 0.93
C GLY A 79 -10.10 -14.71 0.92
N GLU A 80 -10.73 -15.74 1.45
CA GLU A 80 -12.19 -15.87 1.43
C GLU A 80 -12.88 -15.31 2.65
N LYS A 81 -12.13 -14.90 3.67
CA LYS A 81 -12.71 -14.41 4.91
C LYS A 81 -12.70 -12.91 4.96
N VAL A 82 -13.84 -12.36 5.37
CA VAL A 82 -13.96 -10.94 5.68
C VAL A 82 -13.82 -10.80 7.19
N TYR A 83 -12.86 -9.99 7.61
CA TYR A 83 -12.61 -9.75 9.03
C TYR A 83 -13.14 -8.37 9.38
N LYS A 84 -14.21 -8.35 10.17
CA LYS A 84 -14.77 -7.10 10.63
C LYS A 84 -13.74 -6.37 11.50
N ASP A 85 -13.59 -5.08 11.25
CA ASP A 85 -12.68 -4.21 12.02
C ASP A 85 -11.21 -4.57 11.88
N VAL A 86 -10.86 -5.40 10.92
CA VAL A 86 -9.46 -5.71 10.60
C VAL A 86 -9.19 -5.24 9.18
N ASN A 87 -8.15 -4.43 9.02
CA ASN A 87 -7.74 -3.97 7.69
C ASN A 87 -6.31 -4.40 7.39
N TRP A 88 -6.09 -4.76 6.14
CA TRP A 88 -4.80 -5.17 5.63
C TRP A 88 -4.23 -4.08 4.74
N ILE A 89 -2.94 -3.83 4.88
CA ILE A 89 -2.21 -2.94 3.98
C ILE A 89 -1.37 -3.84 3.09
N SER A 90 -1.68 -3.90 1.80
CA SER A 90 -0.95 -4.74 0.86
C SER A 90 -1.34 -4.41 -0.57
N PRO A 91 -0.40 -3.92 -1.38
CA PRO A 91 0.95 -3.51 -0.97
C PRO A 91 0.99 -2.09 -0.42
N ILE A 92 2.15 -1.72 0.10
CA ILE A 92 2.52 -0.32 0.30
C ILE A 92 3.91 -0.16 -0.29
N PHE A 93 4.11 0.86 -1.11
CA PHE A 93 5.40 1.05 -1.75
C PHE A 93 5.64 2.53 -2.06
N ILE A 94 6.92 2.89 -2.01
CA ILE A 94 7.43 4.22 -2.40
C ILE A 94 8.56 3.96 -3.37
N ILE A 95 8.63 4.71 -4.46
CA ILE A 95 9.71 4.54 -5.44
C ILE A 95 11.06 4.89 -4.78
N PRO A 96 12.17 4.26 -5.24
CA PRO A 96 13.45 4.37 -4.55
C PRO A 96 13.92 5.80 -4.28
N GLU A 97 13.68 6.68 -5.22
CA GLU A 97 14.09 8.07 -5.14
C GLU A 97 13.51 8.80 -3.92
N PHE A 98 12.36 8.34 -3.43
CA PHE A 98 11.65 8.96 -2.31
C PHE A 98 11.64 8.11 -1.04
N GLN A 99 12.38 7.01 -1.03
CA GLN A 99 12.46 6.16 0.16
C GLN A 99 13.35 6.81 1.23
N ASN A 100 13.20 6.33 2.47
CA ASN A 100 13.97 6.80 3.63
C ASN A 100 13.74 8.27 3.98
N LYS A 101 12.55 8.79 3.65
CA LYS A 101 12.14 10.17 3.98
C LYS A 101 10.96 10.20 4.95
N GLY A 102 10.57 9.05 5.48
CA GLY A 102 9.44 8.97 6.41
C GLY A 102 8.07 9.01 5.74
N ILE A 103 8.01 8.92 4.41
CA ILE A 103 6.74 9.01 3.68
C ILE A 103 5.83 7.84 4.01
N ALA A 104 6.37 6.60 3.99
CA ALA A 104 5.56 5.42 4.28
C ALA A 104 4.97 5.46 5.68
N SER A 105 5.75 5.90 6.67
CA SER A 105 5.26 6.02 8.04
C SER A 105 4.13 7.03 8.14
N THR A 106 4.26 8.15 7.46
CA THR A 106 3.21 9.16 7.44
C THR A 106 1.94 8.64 6.77
N VAL A 107 2.10 7.86 5.69
CA VAL A 107 0.97 7.24 5.00
C VAL A 107 0.23 6.31 5.96
N ILE A 108 0.95 5.48 6.69
CA ILE A 108 0.33 4.55 7.63
C ILE A 108 -0.45 5.32 8.71
N GLU A 109 0.11 6.41 9.22
CA GLU A 109 -0.58 7.25 10.21
C GLU A 109 -1.85 7.86 9.62
N GLN A 110 -1.81 8.32 8.36
CA GLN A 110 -2.99 8.86 7.70
C GLN A 110 -4.06 7.79 7.52
N LEU A 111 -3.67 6.55 7.28
CA LEU A 111 -4.62 5.45 7.18
C LEU A 111 -5.31 5.18 8.50
N PHE A 112 -4.59 5.28 9.62
CA PHE A 112 -5.20 5.14 10.93
C PHE A 112 -6.31 6.16 11.14
N ASP A 113 -6.10 7.39 10.69
CA ASP A 113 -7.10 8.46 10.79
C ASP A 113 -8.24 8.29 9.79
N THR A 114 -7.95 7.75 8.62
CA THR A 114 -8.97 7.56 7.57
C THR A 114 -9.92 6.42 7.92
N TYR A 115 -9.44 5.41 8.64
CA TYR A 115 -10.22 4.24 9.02
C TYR A 115 -10.22 4.09 10.54
N PRO A 116 -10.88 5.02 11.26
CA PRO A 116 -10.77 5.09 12.73
C PRO A 116 -11.41 3.91 13.46
N ASP A 117 -12.31 3.17 12.82
CA ASP A 117 -12.99 2.04 13.44
C ASP A 117 -12.20 0.74 13.35
N THR A 118 -11.02 0.78 12.76
CA THR A 118 -10.18 -0.40 12.61
C THR A 118 -9.56 -0.78 13.94
N ILE A 119 -9.80 -2.02 14.38
CA ILE A 119 -9.25 -2.54 15.61
C ILE A 119 -7.84 -3.06 15.41
N GLU A 120 -7.61 -3.75 14.30
CA GLU A 120 -6.31 -4.33 13.99
C GLU A 120 -5.89 -3.98 12.57
N TRP A 121 -4.65 -3.56 12.42
CA TRP A 121 -4.01 -3.35 11.13
C TRP A 121 -2.96 -4.42 10.89
N ARG A 122 -2.97 -5.00 9.70
CA ARG A 122 -1.97 -6.00 9.30
C ARG A 122 -1.27 -5.52 8.03
N LEU A 123 0.03 -5.66 8.02
CA LEU A 123 0.85 -5.27 6.87
C LEU A 123 1.40 -6.54 6.21
N ASP A 124 1.06 -6.72 4.94
CA ASP A 124 1.52 -7.85 4.17
C ASP A 124 2.73 -7.40 3.34
N THR A 125 3.91 -7.76 3.82
CA THR A 125 5.18 -7.44 3.17
C THR A 125 6.00 -8.72 3.08
N ILE A 126 7.26 -8.59 2.64
CA ILE A 126 8.20 -9.71 2.66
C ILE A 126 8.30 -10.29 4.07
N LYS A 127 8.19 -9.42 5.08
CA LYS A 127 8.09 -9.82 6.48
C LYS A 127 6.79 -9.27 7.02
N PRO A 128 5.72 -10.09 7.07
CA PRO A 128 4.44 -9.62 7.59
C PRO A 128 4.56 -9.05 8.99
N VAL A 129 3.95 -7.90 9.20
CA VAL A 129 4.02 -7.19 10.47
C VAL A 129 2.61 -6.75 10.87
N SER A 130 2.31 -6.86 12.15
CA SER A 130 1.04 -6.36 12.70
C SER A 130 1.28 -5.02 13.36
N TYR A 131 0.43 -4.05 13.07
CA TYR A 131 0.50 -2.72 13.66
C TYR A 131 -0.55 -2.49 14.75
N THR A 132 -1.27 -3.55 15.15
CA THR A 132 -2.24 -3.44 16.23
C THR A 132 -1.61 -2.86 17.49
N HIS A 133 -0.47 -3.42 17.85
CA HIS A 133 0.26 -3.02 19.03
C HIS A 133 0.74 -1.57 18.95
N LEU A 134 1.24 -1.19 17.77
CA LEU A 134 1.70 0.17 17.53
C LEU A 134 0.55 1.17 17.70
N ARG A 135 -0.61 0.86 17.14
CA ARG A 135 -1.78 1.73 17.25
C ARG A 135 -2.21 1.90 18.69
N ALA A 136 -2.19 0.82 19.48
CA ALA A 136 -2.56 0.85 20.87
C ALA A 136 -1.65 1.79 21.67
N HIS A 137 -0.38 1.88 21.30
CA HIS A 137 0.57 2.76 21.99
C HIS A 137 0.32 4.24 21.71
N GLU A 138 -0.30 4.56 20.59
CA GLU A 138 -0.58 5.94 20.22
C GLU A 138 -1.77 6.52 20.95
N THR A 139 -2.60 5.68 21.49
CA THR A 139 -3.76 6.11 22.24
C THR A 139 -3.50 6.13 23.74
#